data_854b0def3ee547cbca476243c5f58aa0
#
_entry.id   854b0def3ee547cbca476243c5f58aa0
#
_cell.length_a   1.000
_cell.length_b   1.000
_cell.length_c   1.000
_cell.angle_alpha   90.00
_cell.angle_beta   90.00
_cell.angle_gamma   90.00
#
_symmetry.space_group_name_H-M   'P 1'
#
loop_
_entity.id
_entity.type
_entity.pdbx_description
1 polymer ?
#
loop_
_entity_poly.entity_id
_entity_poly.type
_entity_poly.pdbx_seq_one_letter_code
_entity_poly.pdbx_strand_id
1 'polypeptide(L)'
;DIVCLHGDLGSGKTTFVQGLAKGLGIKQRIISPTFLIIRKYKIRINDEGLMINDFYHIDLYRVESEKDLESLGIEEIINNKNNIVVIEWAEKLKSYLPRQRIDVGFSYVSDEVRKIAFSLTT
;
A
#
# COMPACT_ATOMS: atom_id res chain seq x y z
N ASP A 1 6.50 5.84 -5.23
CA ASP A 1 5.84 6.42 -4.03
C ASP A 1 5.39 5.32 -3.10
N ILE A 2 5.60 5.54 -1.82
CA ILE A 2 5.25 4.59 -0.76
C ILE A 2 4.15 5.21 0.09
N VAL A 3 3.05 4.49 0.22
CA VAL A 3 1.90 4.90 1.02
C VAL A 3 1.70 3.87 2.12
N CYS A 4 1.79 4.30 3.36
CA CYS A 4 1.61 3.45 4.54
C CYS A 4 0.26 3.74 5.18
N LEU A 5 -0.56 2.71 5.30
CA LEU A 5 -1.92 2.82 5.86
C LEU A 5 -1.93 2.37 7.31
N HIS A 6 -2.53 3.19 8.16
CA HIS A 6 -2.64 2.95 9.60
C HIS A 6 -4.10 3.04 10.04
N GLY A 7 -4.51 2.12 10.87
CA GLY A 7 -5.86 2.11 11.41
C GLY A 7 -6.35 0.70 11.69
N ASP A 8 -7.42 0.61 12.45
CA ASP A 8 -8.00 -0.65 12.85
C ASP A 8 -8.68 -1.38 11.68
N LEU A 9 -8.93 -2.67 11.86
CA LEU A 9 -9.71 -3.45 10.93
C LEU A 9 -11.08 -2.80 10.70
N GLY A 10 -11.52 -2.76 9.45
CA GLY A 10 -12.81 -2.17 9.10
C GLY A 10 -12.84 -0.65 9.10
N SER A 11 -11.70 0.04 9.25
CA SER A 11 -11.64 1.50 9.27
C SER A 11 -11.72 2.16 7.90
N GLY A 12 -11.77 1.38 6.82
CA GLY A 12 -11.87 1.89 5.45
C GLY A 12 -10.59 1.78 4.62
N LYS A 13 -9.59 1.07 5.10
CA LYS A 13 -8.31 0.92 4.39
C LYS A 13 -8.49 0.27 3.01
N THR A 14 -9.26 -0.81 2.94
CA THR A 14 -9.52 -1.50 1.66
C THR A 14 -10.26 -0.60 0.67
N THR A 15 -11.26 0.13 1.15
CA THR A 15 -12.01 1.08 0.32
C THR A 15 -11.07 2.17 -0.23
N PHE A 16 -10.16 2.65 0.60
CA PHE A 16 -9.16 3.62 0.17
C PHE A 16 -8.27 3.07 -0.93
N VAL A 17 -7.76 1.83 -0.78
CA VAL A 17 -6.91 1.19 -1.78
C VAL A 17 -7.67 1.01 -3.09
N GLN A 18 -8.92 0.61 -3.04
CA GLN A 18 -9.77 0.48 -4.24
C GLN A 18 -9.93 1.81 -4.96
N GLY A 19 -10.17 2.89 -4.22
CA GLY A 19 -10.26 4.22 -4.79
C GLY A 19 -8.97 4.72 -5.40
N LEU A 20 -7.84 4.48 -4.73
CA LEU A 20 -6.52 4.82 -5.24
C LEU A 20 -6.23 4.07 -6.54
N ALA A 21 -6.48 2.77 -6.57
CA ALA A 21 -6.27 1.96 -7.76
C ALA A 21 -7.14 2.43 -8.92
N LYS A 22 -8.39 2.78 -8.66
CA LYS A 22 -9.28 3.32 -9.67
C LYS A 22 -8.74 4.64 -10.25
N GLY A 23 -8.24 5.51 -9.38
CA GLY A 23 -7.63 6.77 -9.77
C GLY A 23 -6.37 6.58 -10.62
N LEU A 24 -5.66 5.48 -10.43
CA LEU A 24 -4.49 5.11 -11.22
C LEU A 24 -4.83 4.40 -12.53
N GLY A 25 -6.10 4.20 -12.80
CA GLY A 25 -6.54 3.54 -14.03
C GLY A 25 -6.48 2.02 -14.00
N ILE A 26 -6.36 1.43 -12.84
CA ILE A 26 -6.36 -0.02 -12.68
C ILE A 26 -7.80 -0.51 -12.81
N LYS A 27 -8.05 -1.34 -13.81
CA LYS A 27 -9.37 -1.90 -14.09
C LYS A 27 -9.62 -3.23 -13.38
N GLN A 28 -8.57 -3.86 -12.91
CA GLN A 28 -8.67 -5.12 -12.21
C GLN A 28 -9.32 -4.90 -10.83
N ARG A 29 -10.07 -5.89 -10.38
CA ARG A 29 -10.67 -5.85 -9.05
C ARG A 29 -9.58 -5.93 -7.99
N ILE A 30 -9.56 -4.97 -7.10
CA ILE A 30 -8.64 -4.96 -5.96
C ILE A 30 -9.22 -5.86 -4.87
N ILE A 31 -8.44 -6.85 -4.51
CA ILE A 31 -8.79 -7.80 -3.46
C ILE A 31 -7.79 -7.62 -2.32
N SER A 32 -8.27 -7.66 -1.09
CA SER A 32 -7.37 -7.62 0.06
C SER A 32 -6.37 -8.79 -0.02
N PRO A 33 -5.07 -8.56 0.19
CA PRO A 33 -4.06 -9.62 0.12
C PRO A 33 -4.01 -10.50 1.38
N THR A 34 -5.16 -10.80 1.98
CA THR A 34 -5.26 -11.49 3.27
C THR A 34 -4.52 -12.82 3.33
N PHE A 35 -4.50 -13.57 2.22
CA PHE A 35 -3.78 -14.84 2.11
C PHE A 35 -2.46 -14.70 1.35
N LEU A 36 -2.39 -13.72 0.46
CA LEU A 36 -1.19 -13.37 -0.28
C LEU A 36 -0.71 -12.04 0.29
N ILE A 37 0.46 -12.04 0.88
CA ILE A 37 1.03 -10.83 1.51
C ILE A 37 1.23 -9.72 0.49
N ILE A 38 1.53 -10.07 -0.76
CA ILE A 38 1.80 -9.11 -1.83
C ILE A 38 0.90 -9.36 -3.03
N ARG A 39 0.25 -8.31 -3.51
CA ARG A 39 -0.49 -8.28 -4.77
C ARG A 39 0.12 -7.24 -5.69
N LYS A 40 0.33 -7.61 -6.95
CA LYS A 40 0.91 -6.75 -7.98
C LYS A 40 -0.12 -6.47 -9.08
N TYR A 41 -0.23 -5.21 -9.46
CA TYR A 41 -1.10 -4.78 -10.56
C TYR A 41 -0.30 -3.88 -11.49
N LYS A 42 -0.54 -3.97 -12.79
CA LYS A 42 0.12 -3.10 -13.76
C LYS A 42 -0.67 -1.82 -14.00
N ILE A 43 0.04 -0.70 -14.02
CA ILE A 43 -0.53 0.61 -14.30
C ILE A 43 -0.09 1.04 -15.69
N ARG A 44 -1.04 1.42 -16.54
CA ARG A 44 -0.73 2.13 -17.77
C ARG A 44 -0.97 3.62 -17.55
N ILE A 45 0.08 4.42 -17.67
CA ILE A 45 -0.02 5.85 -17.41
C ILE A 45 -0.52 6.61 -18.63
N ASN A 46 -0.26 6.17 -19.88
CA ASN A 46 -0.87 6.75 -21.07
C ASN A 46 -0.94 5.76 -22.23
N ASP A 47 -1.74 6.13 -23.26
CA ASP A 47 -1.94 5.32 -24.47
C ASP A 47 -0.71 5.24 -25.36
N GLU A 48 0.27 6.09 -25.16
CA GLU A 48 1.51 6.11 -25.94
C GLU A 48 2.53 5.10 -25.44
N GLY A 49 2.21 4.37 -24.38
CA GLY A 49 2.99 3.24 -23.91
C GLY A 49 4.32 3.60 -23.23
N LEU A 50 4.46 4.84 -22.81
CA LEU A 50 5.76 5.35 -22.37
C LEU A 50 6.19 4.89 -20.99
N MET A 51 5.28 4.51 -20.10
CA MET A 51 5.68 3.93 -18.81
C MET A 51 4.59 3.01 -18.28
N ILE A 52 4.96 1.77 -18.05
CA ILE A 52 4.14 0.84 -17.29
C ILE A 52 4.75 0.79 -15.89
N ASN A 53 4.08 1.37 -14.92
CA ASN A 53 4.46 1.25 -13.53
C ASN A 53 3.72 0.06 -12.91
N ASP A 54 4.31 -0.48 -11.87
CA ASP A 54 3.67 -1.51 -11.08
C ASP A 54 3.08 -0.90 -9.82
N PHE A 55 1.89 -1.34 -9.49
CA PHE A 55 1.22 -1.03 -8.25
C PHE A 55 1.24 -2.26 -7.36
N TYR A 56 1.74 -2.10 -6.15
CA TYR A 56 1.79 -3.17 -5.16
C TYR A 56 0.88 -2.85 -3.99
N HIS A 57 0.07 -3.82 -3.63
CA HIS A 57 -0.69 -3.79 -2.39
C HIS A 57 -0.12 -4.86 -1.47
N ILE A 58 0.45 -4.44 -0.37
CA ILE A 58 1.15 -5.29 0.59
C ILE A 58 0.44 -5.24 1.92
N ASP A 59 0.18 -6.40 2.52
CA ASP A 59 -0.38 -6.52 3.86
C ASP A 59 0.55 -7.37 4.72
N LEU A 60 1.18 -6.74 5.69
CA LEU A 60 2.18 -7.38 6.54
C LEU A 60 1.59 -7.95 7.84
N TYR A 61 0.29 -8.06 7.94
CA TYR A 61 -0.38 -8.55 9.16
C TYR A 61 0.20 -9.87 9.65
N ARG A 62 0.51 -10.79 8.74
CA ARG A 62 1.01 -12.14 9.06
C ARG A 62 2.53 -12.24 9.13
N VAL A 63 3.23 -11.18 8.85
CA VAL A 63 4.70 -11.17 8.92
C VAL A 63 5.11 -11.14 10.39
N GLU A 64 6.01 -12.04 10.77
CA GLU A 64 6.46 -12.17 12.16
C GLU A 64 7.89 -11.73 12.38
N SER A 65 8.73 -11.73 11.33
CA SER A 65 10.16 -11.42 11.47
C SER A 65 10.73 -10.71 10.26
N GLU A 66 11.91 -10.12 10.41
CA GLU A 66 12.63 -9.51 9.29
C GLU A 66 13.03 -10.52 8.23
N LYS A 67 13.24 -11.78 8.60
CA LYS A 67 13.52 -12.85 7.63
C LYS A 67 12.35 -13.06 6.67
N ASP A 68 11.14 -12.94 7.17
CA ASP A 68 9.95 -13.03 6.33
C ASP A 68 9.93 -11.92 5.29
N LEU A 69 10.33 -10.71 5.67
CA LEU A 69 10.42 -9.57 4.75
C LEU A 69 11.47 -9.81 3.68
N GLU A 70 12.63 -10.33 4.05
CA GLU A 70 13.70 -10.66 3.10
C GLU A 70 13.26 -11.71 2.09
N SER A 71 12.57 -12.76 2.56
CA SER A 71 12.05 -13.83 1.71
C SER A 71 11.05 -13.33 0.67
N LEU A 72 10.33 -12.27 0.98
CA LEU A 72 9.32 -11.69 0.11
C LEU A 72 9.88 -10.69 -0.91
N GLY A 73 11.15 -10.30 -0.76
CA GLY A 73 11.75 -9.28 -1.63
C GLY A 73 11.19 -7.88 -1.41
N ILE A 74 10.73 -7.59 -0.21
CA ILE A 74 10.09 -6.31 0.12
C ILE A 74 11.01 -5.12 -0.15
N GLU A 75 12.29 -5.23 0.20
CA GLU A 75 13.25 -4.15 0.03
C GLU A 75 13.38 -3.73 -1.43
N GLU A 76 13.44 -4.68 -2.35
CA GLU A 76 13.54 -4.41 -3.78
C GLU A 76 12.29 -3.69 -4.30
N ILE A 77 11.12 -4.11 -3.83
CA ILE A 77 9.85 -3.49 -4.22
C ILE A 77 9.79 -2.04 -3.76
N ILE A 78 10.17 -1.78 -2.52
CA ILE A 78 10.12 -0.45 -1.91
C ILE A 78 11.14 0.49 -2.56
N ASN A 79 12.32 -0.01 -2.89
CA ASN A 79 13.41 0.80 -3.43
C ASN A 79 13.28 1.10 -4.92
N ASN A 80 12.38 0.44 -5.63
CA ASN A 80 12.17 0.74 -7.04
C ASN A 80 11.27 1.97 -7.19
N LYS A 81 11.85 3.06 -7.68
CA LYS A 81 11.16 4.35 -7.83
C LYS A 81 9.98 4.33 -8.81
N ASN A 82 9.94 3.35 -9.69
CA ASN A 82 8.85 3.21 -10.65
C ASN A 82 7.62 2.51 -10.05
N ASN A 83 7.75 1.97 -8.86
CA ASN A 83 6.65 1.32 -8.18
C ASN A 83 5.82 2.32 -7.37
N ILE A 84 4.52 2.06 -7.34
CA ILE A 84 3.61 2.67 -6.37
C ILE A 84 3.24 1.56 -5.40
N VAL A 85 3.51 1.76 -4.13
CA VAL A 85 3.38 0.72 -3.12
C VAL A 85 2.48 1.20 -1.99
N VAL A 86 1.42 0.46 -1.71
CA VAL A 86 0.54 0.70 -0.56
C VAL A 86 0.75 -0.43 0.43
N ILE A 87 1.06 -0.08 1.66
CA ILE A 87 1.43 -1.04 2.69
C ILE A 87 0.51 -0.91 3.89
N GLU A 88 -0.17 -2.00 4.25
CA GLU A 88 -0.89 -2.13 5.50
C GLU A 88 0.02 -2.80 6.52
N TRP A 89 -0.10 -2.41 7.79
CA TRP A 89 0.77 -2.87 8.87
C TRP A 89 2.24 -2.52 8.62
N ALA A 90 2.48 -1.31 8.11
CA ALA A 90 3.81 -0.85 7.72
C ALA A 90 4.79 -0.77 8.89
N GLU A 91 4.32 -0.65 10.12
CA GLU A 91 5.16 -0.68 11.32
C GLU A 91 5.96 -1.99 11.44
N LYS A 92 5.50 -3.05 10.82
CA LYS A 92 6.22 -4.32 10.79
C LYS A 92 7.46 -4.31 9.92
N LEU A 93 7.62 -3.29 9.07
CA LEU A 93 8.85 -3.10 8.28
C LEU A 93 10.05 -2.77 9.15
N LYS A 94 9.84 -2.15 10.31
CA LYS A 94 10.90 -1.73 11.22
C LYS A 94 12.01 -0.96 10.49
N SER A 95 13.20 -1.52 10.41
CA SER A 95 14.34 -0.87 9.74
C SER A 95 14.16 -0.68 8.23
N TYR A 96 13.28 -1.46 7.60
CA TYR A 96 12.97 -1.32 6.17
C TYR A 96 11.95 -0.23 5.86
N LEU A 97 11.37 0.39 6.88
CA LEU A 97 10.40 1.47 6.70
C LEU A 97 11.06 2.62 5.96
N PRO A 98 10.58 2.99 4.75
CA PRO A 98 11.24 4.03 3.97
C PRO A 98 11.07 5.39 4.65
N ARG A 99 12.12 6.21 4.52
CA ARG A 99 12.14 7.54 5.09
C ARG A 99 11.17 8.47 4.36
N GLN A 100 11.20 8.41 3.03
CA GLN A 100 10.22 9.12 2.20
C GLN A 100 8.97 8.28 2.04
N ARG A 101 7.88 8.74 2.63
CA ARG A 101 6.62 8.03 2.57
C ARG A 101 5.45 8.94 2.85
N ILE A 102 4.28 8.49 2.47
CA ILE A 102 3.02 9.12 2.83
C ILE A 102 2.34 8.20 3.84
N ASP A 103 2.07 8.71 5.03
CA ASP A 103 1.30 7.99 6.04
C ASP A 103 -0.15 8.42 5.97
N VAL A 104 -1.07 7.46 5.94
CA VAL A 104 -2.51 7.71 5.92
C VAL A 104 -3.12 7.02 7.13
N GLY A 105 -3.64 7.81 8.04
CA GLY A 105 -4.28 7.30 9.25
C GLY A 105 -5.80 7.30 9.13
N PHE A 106 -6.42 6.21 9.51
CA PHE A 106 -7.88 6.03 9.51
C PHE A 106 -8.37 5.89 10.94
N SER A 107 -9.39 6.64 11.29
CA SER A 107 -10.00 6.53 12.60
C SER A 107 -11.53 6.63 12.51
N TYR A 108 -12.19 5.95 13.46
CA TYR A 108 -13.63 6.04 13.61
C TYR A 108 -13.99 7.34 14.32
N VAL A 109 -14.97 8.06 13.78
CA VAL A 109 -15.60 9.20 14.45
C VAL A 109 -16.95 8.77 14.99
N SER A 110 -17.70 8.03 14.17
CA SER A 110 -18.98 7.43 14.52
C SER A 110 -19.19 6.20 13.63
N ASP A 111 -20.33 5.50 13.78
CA ASP A 111 -20.61 4.31 12.97
C ASP A 111 -20.61 4.59 11.47
N GLU A 112 -20.95 5.82 11.06
CA GLU A 112 -21.06 6.20 9.66
C GLU A 112 -19.94 7.15 9.21
N VAL A 113 -19.14 7.68 10.14
CA VAL A 113 -18.14 8.71 9.84
C VAL A 113 -16.74 8.20 10.17
N ARG A 114 -15.83 8.38 9.21
CA ARG A 114 -14.41 8.06 9.36
C ARG A 114 -13.59 9.32 9.16
N LYS A 115 -12.48 9.40 9.85
CA LYS A 115 -11.49 10.45 9.66
C LYS A 115 -10.27 9.86 8.97
N ILE A 116 -9.80 10.53 7.91
CA ILE A 116 -8.61 10.15 7.18
C ILE A 116 -7.61 11.31 7.31
N ALA A 117 -6.44 11.01 7.81
CA ALA A 117 -5.38 12.01 8.01
C ALA A 117 -4.14 11.63 7.21
N PHE A 118 -3.62 12.56 6.43
CA PHE A 118 -2.44 12.38 5.61
C PHE A 118 -1.25 13.10 6.22
N SER A 119 -0.09 12.45 6.21
CA SER A 119 1.15 13.10 6.60
C SER A 119 2.29 12.66 5.68
N LEU A 120 3.06 13.62 5.21
CA LEU A 120 4.18 13.40 4.31
C LEU A 120 5.48 13.46 5.10
N THR A 121 6.26 12.40 5.01
CA THR A 121 7.60 12.33 5.61
C THR A 121 8.64 12.30 4.50
N THR A 122 9.60 13.18 4.58
CA THR A 122 10.68 13.30 3.58
C THR A 122 12.07 13.20 4.21
#